data_bd38b1e47bb40a29ece99e7e20ea24e6
#
_entry.id   bd38b1e47bb40a29ece99e7e20ea24e6
#
_cell.length_a   1.000
_cell.length_b   1.000
_cell.length_c   1.000
_cell.angle_alpha   90.00
_cell.angle_beta   90.00
_cell.angle_gamma   90.00
#
_symmetry.space_group_name_H-M   'P 1'
#
loop_
_entity.id
_entity.type
_entity.pdbx_description
1 polymer ?
#
loop_
_entity_poly.entity_id
_entity_poly.type
_entity_poly.pdbx_seq_one_letter_code
_entity_poly.pdbx_strand_id
1 'polypeptide(L)'
;WSIIQTETDGKEMKHPAALNLPVNLRSFFESETLANFFAVINISWSERRAPESFSEVLEAVSRQMDEQIVKERLEETISYNVSNEKKWYVRAIPLFVKHLAMQLIFLHTSRAHTMTFSNIGRMDVREELRDQVESFQLLVGASPKQRMKCGAVAYDGKLCLSFASAMAENRLPEYF
;
A
#
# COMPACT_ATOMS: atom_id res chain seq x y z
N TRP A 1 8.85 10.54 3.05
CA TRP A 1 9.98 11.30 3.56
C TRP A 1 11.06 10.39 4.17
N SER A 2 10.73 9.60 5.19
CA SER A 2 11.68 8.70 5.85
C SER A 2 12.36 7.72 4.90
N ILE A 3 11.63 7.17 3.90
CA ILE A 3 12.20 6.32 2.85
C ILE A 3 13.25 7.09 2.06
N ILE A 4 12.92 8.31 1.64
CA ILE A 4 13.83 9.14 0.85
C ILE A 4 15.08 9.47 1.66
N GLN A 5 14.94 9.84 2.92
CA GLN A 5 16.08 10.12 3.80
C GLN A 5 17.00 8.91 3.98
N THR A 6 16.42 7.72 4.11
CA THR A 6 17.17 6.46 4.23
C THR A 6 17.95 6.11 2.96
N GLU A 7 17.36 6.36 1.79
CA GLU A 7 17.95 5.98 0.49
C GLU A 7 18.96 7.00 -0.02
N THR A 8 18.78 8.28 0.31
CA THR A 8 19.59 9.33 -0.31
C THR A 8 20.84 9.68 0.48
N ASP A 9 20.77 9.67 1.82
CA ASP A 9 21.85 10.18 2.68
C ASP A 9 22.46 11.49 2.09
N GLY A 10 21.57 12.36 1.55
CA GLY A 10 21.93 13.60 0.87
C GLY A 10 22.44 13.48 -0.58
N LYS A 11 22.33 12.30 -1.21
CA LYS A 11 22.73 12.04 -2.60
C LYS A 11 21.52 11.89 -3.52
N GLU A 12 21.78 11.86 -4.84
CA GLU A 12 20.73 11.55 -5.81
C GLU A 12 20.15 10.15 -5.61
N MET A 13 18.84 10.05 -5.73
CA MET A 13 18.14 8.76 -5.67
C MET A 13 18.44 7.91 -6.91
N LYS A 14 18.88 6.68 -6.70
CA LYS A 14 19.07 5.71 -7.77
C LYS A 14 17.76 5.13 -8.31
N HIS A 15 16.78 5.02 -7.45
CA HIS A 15 15.46 4.47 -7.75
C HIS A 15 14.37 5.35 -7.13
N PRO A 16 13.17 5.43 -7.75
CA PRO A 16 12.06 6.17 -7.17
C PRO A 16 11.62 5.54 -5.84
N ALA A 17 11.30 6.37 -4.86
CA ALA A 17 10.63 5.91 -3.65
C ALA A 17 9.15 5.71 -3.96
N ALA A 18 8.66 4.48 -3.86
CA ALA A 18 7.29 4.13 -4.23
C ALA A 18 6.57 3.41 -3.08
N LEU A 19 5.38 3.91 -2.77
CA LEU A 19 4.45 3.33 -1.81
C LEU A 19 3.29 2.66 -2.52
N ASN A 20 2.97 1.46 -2.09
CA ASN A 20 1.81 0.71 -2.51
C ASN A 20 0.73 0.84 -1.42
N LEU A 21 -0.42 1.44 -1.74
CA LEU A 21 -1.51 1.70 -0.80
C LEU A 21 -2.76 0.93 -1.20
N PRO A 22 -3.21 -0.04 -0.42
CA PRO A 22 -4.55 -0.61 -0.54
C PRO A 22 -5.62 0.41 -0.12
N VAL A 23 -6.59 0.66 -1.00
CA VAL A 23 -7.73 1.55 -0.78
C VAL A 23 -9.00 0.71 -0.65
N ASN A 24 -9.74 0.88 0.43
CA ASN A 24 -11.00 0.19 0.63
C ASN A 24 -12.07 0.71 -0.34
N LEU A 25 -12.57 -0.17 -1.19
CA LEU A 25 -13.56 0.18 -2.20
C LEU A 25 -14.99 0.30 -1.67
N ARG A 26 -15.27 -0.18 -0.45
CA ARG A 26 -16.61 -0.08 0.16
C ARG A 26 -17.06 1.36 0.40
N SER A 27 -16.11 2.29 0.49
CA SER A 27 -16.43 3.72 0.60
C SER A 27 -16.91 4.34 -0.71
N PHE A 28 -16.68 3.67 -1.85
CA PHE A 28 -17.00 4.17 -3.20
C PHE A 28 -18.08 3.34 -3.91
N PHE A 29 -18.17 2.05 -3.57
CA PHE A 29 -19.07 1.10 -4.22
C PHE A 29 -19.82 0.29 -3.16
N GLU A 30 -21.12 0.17 -3.34
CA GLU A 30 -21.93 -0.72 -2.50
C GLU A 30 -21.51 -2.18 -2.70
N SER A 31 -21.26 -2.89 -1.61
CA SER A 31 -20.87 -4.29 -1.65
C SER A 31 -21.20 -4.99 -0.35
N GLU A 32 -21.87 -6.11 -0.45
CA GLU A 32 -22.18 -7.03 0.66
C GLU A 32 -21.10 -8.11 0.85
N THR A 33 -20.05 -8.11 0.01
CA THR A 33 -19.01 -9.12 0.09
C THR A 33 -18.23 -9.03 1.40
N LEU A 34 -18.00 -10.16 2.04
CA LEU A 34 -17.08 -10.29 3.18
C LEU A 34 -15.64 -10.54 2.75
N ALA A 35 -15.41 -10.78 1.45
CA ALA A 35 -14.08 -10.96 0.90
C ALA A 35 -13.33 -9.62 0.78
N ASN A 36 -12.05 -9.70 0.48
CA ASN A 36 -11.22 -8.52 0.22
C ASN A 36 -11.80 -7.70 -0.94
N PHE A 37 -12.15 -6.46 -0.65
CA PHE A 37 -12.68 -5.53 -1.63
C PHE A 37 -11.90 -4.21 -1.57
N PHE A 38 -10.75 -4.21 -2.24
CA PHE A 38 -9.84 -3.08 -2.27
C PHE A 38 -9.21 -2.93 -3.67
N ALA A 39 -8.82 -1.73 -4.00
CA ALA A 39 -7.89 -1.44 -5.10
C ALA A 39 -6.53 -1.05 -4.52
N VAL A 40 -5.50 -1.15 -5.34
CA VAL A 40 -4.15 -0.74 -4.95
C VAL A 40 -3.77 0.46 -5.80
N ILE A 41 -3.37 1.54 -5.14
CA ILE A 41 -2.78 2.70 -5.78
C ILE A 41 -1.29 2.78 -5.47
N ASN A 42 -0.56 3.45 -6.35
CA ASN A 42 0.88 3.65 -6.20
C ASN A 42 1.17 5.14 -6.11
N ILE A 43 1.83 5.52 -5.03
CA ILE A 43 2.31 6.88 -4.82
C ILE A 43 3.81 6.84 -4.87
N SER A 44 4.42 7.70 -5.67
CA SER A 44 5.87 7.68 -5.85
C SER A 44 6.48 9.07 -5.91
N TRP A 45 7.68 9.16 -5.37
CA TRP A 45 8.60 10.24 -5.66
C TRP A 45 9.55 9.76 -6.75
N SER A 46 9.36 10.24 -7.97
CA SER A 46 10.11 9.77 -9.16
C SER A 46 11.24 10.70 -9.57
N GLU A 47 11.38 11.86 -8.95
CA GLU A 47 12.47 12.78 -9.21
C GLU A 47 13.79 12.22 -8.66
N ARG A 48 14.87 12.40 -9.40
CA ARG A 48 16.21 11.96 -8.94
C ARG A 48 16.76 12.84 -7.82
N ARG A 49 16.33 14.10 -7.76
CA ARG A 49 16.69 14.97 -6.65
C ARG A 49 15.95 14.58 -5.39
N ALA A 50 16.62 14.69 -4.26
CA ALA A 50 15.94 14.62 -2.98
C ALA A 50 15.00 15.84 -2.83
N PRO A 51 13.83 15.69 -2.19
CA PRO A 51 12.95 16.81 -1.90
C PRO A 51 13.64 17.76 -0.90
N GLU A 52 13.39 19.05 -1.06
CA GLU A 52 14.01 20.09 -0.21
C GLU A 52 13.36 20.15 1.18
N SER A 53 12.09 19.75 1.27
CA SER A 53 11.35 19.80 2.52
C SER A 53 10.31 18.68 2.62
N PHE A 54 9.89 18.41 3.84
CA PHE A 54 8.76 17.52 4.11
C PHE A 54 7.46 18.02 3.45
N SER A 55 7.24 19.35 3.42
CA SER A 55 6.05 19.95 2.79
C SER A 55 5.96 19.64 1.31
N GLU A 56 7.08 19.64 0.60
CA GLU A 56 7.12 19.28 -0.82
C GLU A 56 6.67 17.83 -1.06
N VAL A 57 7.13 16.91 -0.20
CA VAL A 57 6.70 15.50 -0.26
C VAL A 57 5.21 15.38 0.06
N LEU A 58 4.74 16.11 1.08
CA LEU A 58 3.36 16.07 1.50
C LEU A 58 2.42 16.57 0.39
N GLU A 59 2.77 17.67 -0.28
CA GLU A 59 2.01 18.20 -1.41
C GLU A 59 1.98 17.20 -2.59
N ALA A 60 3.13 16.61 -2.93
CA ALA A 60 3.22 15.62 -3.99
C ALA A 60 2.39 14.37 -3.69
N VAL A 61 2.42 13.87 -2.46
CA VAL A 61 1.62 12.73 -2.00
C VAL A 61 0.15 13.07 -2.02
N SER A 62 -0.27 14.22 -1.44
CA SER A 62 -1.68 14.64 -1.41
C SER A 62 -2.25 14.76 -2.81
N ARG A 63 -1.54 15.42 -3.72
CA ARG A 63 -1.96 15.54 -5.11
C ARG A 63 -2.15 14.17 -5.78
N GLN A 64 -1.19 13.26 -5.64
CA GLN A 64 -1.29 11.91 -6.22
C GLN A 64 -2.45 11.11 -5.60
N MET A 65 -2.72 11.28 -4.30
CA MET A 65 -3.88 10.66 -3.65
C MET A 65 -5.18 11.22 -4.21
N ASP A 66 -5.32 12.54 -4.30
CA ASP A 66 -6.51 13.20 -4.83
C ASP A 66 -6.79 12.81 -6.29
N GLU A 67 -5.74 12.62 -7.10
CA GLU A 67 -5.87 12.19 -8.49
C GLU A 67 -6.25 10.71 -8.65
N GLN A 68 -5.79 9.84 -7.74
CA GLN A 68 -5.96 8.38 -7.86
C GLN A 68 -7.14 7.84 -7.05
N ILE A 69 -7.49 8.48 -5.91
CA ILE A 69 -8.59 8.05 -5.03
C ILE A 69 -9.88 8.76 -5.43
N VAL A 70 -10.21 8.74 -6.71
CA VAL A 70 -11.50 9.18 -7.23
C VAL A 70 -12.25 7.98 -7.80
N LYS A 71 -13.58 8.01 -7.69
CA LYS A 71 -14.44 6.88 -8.04
C LYS A 71 -14.21 6.42 -9.48
N GLU A 72 -14.08 7.34 -10.40
CA GLU A 72 -13.90 7.10 -11.84
C GLU A 72 -12.60 6.32 -12.12
N ARG A 73 -11.49 6.70 -11.49
CA ARG A 73 -10.20 6.03 -11.63
C ARG A 73 -10.21 4.62 -11.02
N LEU A 74 -10.84 4.49 -9.86
CA LEU A 74 -10.99 3.19 -9.21
C LEU A 74 -11.87 2.26 -10.06
N GLU A 75 -12.95 2.79 -10.66
CA GLU A 75 -13.83 2.06 -11.56
C GLU A 75 -13.12 1.61 -12.84
N GLU A 76 -12.30 2.48 -13.46
CA GLU A 76 -11.46 2.12 -14.59
C GLU A 76 -10.52 0.95 -14.25
N THR A 77 -9.85 1.02 -13.09
CA THR A 77 -8.92 -0.02 -12.63
C THR A 77 -9.62 -1.36 -12.42
N ILE A 78 -10.79 -1.35 -11.76
CA ILE A 78 -11.59 -2.55 -11.54
C ILE A 78 -12.09 -3.11 -12.87
N SER A 79 -12.64 -2.25 -13.72
CA SER A 79 -13.19 -2.64 -15.03
C SER A 79 -12.12 -3.25 -15.93
N TYR A 80 -10.91 -2.69 -15.93
CA TYR A 80 -9.77 -3.24 -16.66
C TYR A 80 -9.43 -4.66 -16.18
N ASN A 81 -9.32 -4.85 -14.87
CA ASN A 81 -8.98 -6.15 -14.28
C ASN A 81 -10.07 -7.20 -14.59
N VAL A 82 -11.33 -6.86 -14.36
CA VAL A 82 -12.47 -7.74 -14.62
C VAL A 82 -12.61 -8.06 -16.11
N SER A 83 -12.43 -7.07 -16.99
CA SER A 83 -12.52 -7.26 -18.44
C SER A 83 -11.45 -8.22 -18.96
N ASN A 84 -10.24 -8.15 -18.40
CA ASN A 84 -9.17 -9.08 -18.75
C ASN A 84 -9.47 -10.51 -18.32
N GLU A 85 -10.06 -10.72 -17.16
CA GLU A 85 -10.46 -12.06 -16.69
C GLU A 85 -11.64 -12.65 -17.46
N LYS A 86 -12.56 -11.81 -17.97
CA LYS A 86 -13.74 -12.25 -18.74
C LYS A 86 -13.40 -12.72 -20.15
N LYS A 87 -12.24 -12.39 -20.69
CA LYS A 87 -11.84 -12.82 -22.04
C LYS A 87 -11.82 -14.35 -22.12
N TRP A 88 -12.52 -14.92 -23.10
CA TRP A 88 -12.69 -16.36 -23.24
C TRP A 88 -11.35 -17.13 -23.31
N TYR A 89 -10.37 -16.58 -24.03
CA TYR A 89 -9.05 -17.19 -24.13
C TYR A 89 -8.28 -17.19 -22.80
N VAL A 90 -8.45 -16.15 -21.95
CA VAL A 90 -7.89 -16.12 -20.61
C VAL A 90 -8.54 -17.19 -19.73
N ARG A 91 -9.86 -17.40 -19.88
CA ARG A 91 -10.57 -18.45 -19.13
C ARG A 91 -10.17 -19.85 -19.56
N ALA A 92 -9.83 -20.05 -20.85
CA ALA A 92 -9.39 -21.34 -21.38
C ALA A 92 -7.97 -21.74 -20.94
N ILE A 93 -7.14 -20.81 -20.45
CA ILE A 93 -5.78 -21.12 -20.01
C ILE A 93 -5.82 -22.03 -18.77
N PRO A 94 -5.10 -23.17 -18.78
CA PRO A 94 -4.99 -24.05 -17.62
C PRO A 94 -4.45 -23.32 -16.38
N LEU A 95 -4.91 -23.72 -15.19
CA LEU A 95 -4.60 -23.03 -13.93
C LEU A 95 -3.11 -22.97 -13.63
N PHE A 96 -2.36 -24.03 -13.95
CA PHE A 96 -0.91 -24.06 -13.71
C PHE A 96 -0.15 -23.01 -14.55
N VAL A 97 -0.60 -22.75 -15.80
CA VAL A 97 -0.01 -21.72 -16.67
C VAL A 97 -0.35 -20.33 -16.12
N LYS A 98 -1.60 -20.11 -15.69
CA LYS A 98 -1.99 -18.86 -15.01
C LYS A 98 -1.15 -18.63 -13.77
N HIS A 99 -0.95 -19.65 -12.96
CA HIS A 99 -0.16 -19.56 -11.73
C HIS A 99 1.28 -19.12 -12.03
N LEU A 100 1.91 -19.73 -13.03
CA LEU A 100 3.26 -19.36 -13.46
C LEU A 100 3.32 -17.93 -13.97
N ALA A 101 2.37 -17.53 -14.83
CA ALA A 101 2.28 -16.16 -15.34
C ALA A 101 2.09 -15.15 -14.20
N MET A 102 1.19 -15.43 -13.26
CA MET A 102 0.96 -14.57 -12.10
C MET A 102 2.18 -14.48 -11.19
N GLN A 103 2.95 -15.56 -11.02
CA GLN A 103 4.20 -15.51 -10.28
C GLN A 103 5.23 -14.60 -10.95
N LEU A 104 5.37 -14.68 -12.28
CA LEU A 104 6.29 -13.82 -13.03
C LEU A 104 5.87 -12.34 -12.96
N ILE A 105 4.58 -12.05 -13.12
CA ILE A 105 4.03 -10.71 -12.97
C ILE A 105 4.30 -10.19 -11.55
N PHE A 106 4.02 -10.99 -10.53
CA PHE A 106 4.25 -10.62 -9.14
C PHE A 106 5.73 -10.34 -8.86
N LEU A 107 6.64 -11.17 -9.38
CA LEU A 107 8.09 -10.97 -9.26
C LEU A 107 8.55 -9.65 -9.89
N HIS A 108 7.97 -9.29 -11.02
CA HIS A 108 8.29 -8.03 -11.69
C HIS A 108 7.69 -6.83 -10.95
N THR A 109 6.42 -6.91 -10.60
CA THR A 109 5.70 -5.82 -9.95
C THR A 109 6.18 -5.56 -8.52
N SER A 110 6.54 -6.61 -7.78
CA SER A 110 7.00 -6.47 -6.39
C SER A 110 8.33 -5.71 -6.25
N ARG A 111 9.11 -5.60 -7.33
CA ARG A 111 10.34 -4.79 -7.37
C ARG A 111 10.08 -3.30 -7.59
N ALA A 112 8.88 -2.94 -8.04
CA ALA A 112 8.52 -1.57 -8.35
C ALA A 112 8.15 -0.72 -7.11
N HIS A 113 8.04 -1.35 -5.93
CA HIS A 113 7.62 -0.67 -4.71
C HIS A 113 8.67 -0.80 -3.62
N THR A 114 8.92 0.32 -2.93
CA THR A 114 9.81 0.37 -1.77
C THR A 114 9.11 -0.22 -0.55
N MET A 115 7.85 0.15 -0.33
CA MET A 115 7.08 -0.26 0.84
C MET A 115 5.58 -0.41 0.51
N THR A 116 4.90 -1.30 1.20
CA THR A 116 3.43 -1.33 1.26
C THR A 116 2.97 -0.67 2.56
N PHE A 117 2.07 0.29 2.45
CA PHE A 117 1.44 0.97 3.58
C PHE A 117 -0.04 0.61 3.63
N SER A 118 -0.47 -0.09 4.68
CA SER A 118 -1.86 -0.49 4.87
C SER A 118 -2.45 0.26 6.06
N ASN A 119 -3.48 1.04 5.81
CA ASN A 119 -4.23 1.75 6.84
C ASN A 119 -5.66 1.20 6.90
N ILE A 120 -6.02 0.60 8.03
CA ILE A 120 -7.38 0.11 8.26
C ILE A 120 -8.30 1.18 8.88
N GLY A 121 -7.75 2.36 9.16
CA GLY A 121 -8.50 3.47 9.71
C GLY A 121 -8.74 3.37 11.21
N ARG A 122 -9.85 3.96 11.65
CA ARG A 122 -10.25 3.99 13.05
C ARG A 122 -11.01 2.71 13.40
N MET A 123 -10.56 2.07 14.47
CA MET A 123 -11.27 0.95 15.08
C MET A 123 -12.33 1.48 16.03
N ASP A 124 -13.52 0.89 15.96
CA ASP A 124 -14.60 1.16 16.89
C ASP A 124 -14.92 -0.12 17.68
N VAL A 125 -15.02 0.03 18.99
CA VAL A 125 -15.27 -1.07 19.92
C VAL A 125 -16.59 -0.80 20.64
N ARG A 126 -17.40 -1.84 20.81
CA ARG A 126 -18.64 -1.74 21.58
C ARG A 126 -18.35 -1.18 22.98
N GLU A 127 -19.27 -0.38 23.49
CA GLU A 127 -19.09 0.35 24.75
C GLU A 127 -18.76 -0.59 25.91
N GLU A 128 -19.39 -1.77 25.93
CA GLU A 128 -19.18 -2.78 26.98
C GLU A 128 -17.78 -3.40 26.99
N LEU A 129 -17.04 -3.25 25.92
CA LEU A 129 -15.68 -3.80 25.76
C LEU A 129 -14.58 -2.74 25.82
N ARG A 130 -14.93 -1.45 25.88
CA ARG A 130 -13.94 -0.35 25.83
C ARG A 130 -12.93 -0.42 26.97
N ASP A 131 -13.39 -0.74 28.17
CA ASP A 131 -12.53 -0.86 29.35
C ASP A 131 -11.59 -2.07 29.33
N GLN A 132 -11.82 -3.00 28.39
CA GLN A 132 -11.03 -4.22 28.23
C GLN A 132 -10.02 -4.13 27.07
N VAL A 133 -10.11 -3.08 26.24
CA VAL A 133 -9.27 -2.90 25.05
C VAL A 133 -8.42 -1.65 25.22
N GLU A 134 -7.13 -1.83 25.37
CA GLU A 134 -6.18 -0.74 25.55
C GLU A 134 -5.69 -0.16 24.21
N SER A 135 -5.43 -1.02 23.23
CA SER A 135 -4.89 -0.61 21.93
C SER A 135 -5.11 -1.65 20.85
N PHE A 136 -4.98 -1.22 19.59
CA PHE A 136 -4.92 -2.10 18.43
C PHE A 136 -3.57 -1.95 17.72
N GLN A 137 -3.08 -3.04 17.18
CA GLN A 137 -1.90 -3.07 16.34
C GLN A 137 -2.20 -3.82 15.03
N LEU A 138 -1.78 -3.24 13.89
CA LEU A 138 -1.90 -3.87 12.59
C LEU A 138 -0.54 -4.38 12.14
N LEU A 139 -0.31 -5.68 12.22
CA LEU A 139 0.91 -6.31 11.75
C LEU A 139 0.71 -6.87 10.34
N VAL A 140 1.45 -6.36 9.38
CA VAL A 140 1.45 -6.81 7.98
C VAL A 140 2.76 -7.53 7.71
N GLY A 141 2.71 -8.85 7.49
CA GLY A 141 3.91 -9.67 7.34
C GLY A 141 4.77 -9.28 6.15
N ALA A 142 6.05 -8.98 6.39
CA ALA A 142 7.04 -8.77 5.34
C ALA A 142 7.48 -10.11 4.71
N SER A 143 8.03 -10.05 3.50
CA SER A 143 8.56 -11.21 2.78
C SER A 143 9.85 -10.82 2.04
N PRO A 144 10.70 -11.78 1.62
CA PRO A 144 11.91 -11.48 0.86
C PRO A 144 11.67 -10.67 -0.43
N LYS A 145 10.44 -10.75 -0.98
CA LYS A 145 10.04 -10.04 -2.21
C LYS A 145 9.42 -8.67 -1.93
N GLN A 146 8.77 -8.51 -0.77
CA GLN A 146 8.20 -7.26 -0.27
C GLN A 146 8.80 -7.00 1.10
N ARG A 147 9.98 -6.41 1.08
CA ARG A 147 10.88 -6.37 2.24
C ARG A 147 10.37 -5.49 3.37
N MET A 148 9.57 -4.48 3.07
CA MET A 148 9.09 -3.55 4.07
C MET A 148 7.60 -3.33 3.95
N LYS A 149 6.92 -3.37 5.09
CA LYS A 149 5.49 -3.06 5.21
C LYS A 149 5.22 -2.24 6.45
N CYS A 150 4.27 -1.32 6.34
CA CYS A 150 3.78 -0.55 7.46
C CYS A 150 2.28 -0.75 7.58
N GLY A 151 1.82 -1.04 8.78
CA GLY A 151 0.42 -1.07 9.15
C GLY A 151 0.07 0.14 10.01
N ALA A 152 -1.07 0.78 9.74
CA ALA A 152 -1.60 1.87 10.54
C ALA A 152 -3.00 1.55 11.03
N VAL A 153 -3.26 1.86 12.30
CA VAL A 153 -4.57 1.73 12.92
C VAL A 153 -4.75 2.81 13.97
N ALA A 154 -5.93 3.39 14.04
CA ALA A 154 -6.29 4.38 15.05
C ALA A 154 -7.33 3.83 16.02
N TYR A 155 -7.16 4.08 17.31
CA TYR A 155 -8.09 3.75 18.37
C TYR A 155 -7.95 4.72 19.54
N ASP A 156 -9.05 5.18 20.08
CA ASP A 156 -9.12 6.04 21.28
C ASP A 156 -8.18 7.24 21.22
N GLY A 157 -8.17 7.95 20.07
CA GLY A 157 -7.31 9.13 19.86
C GLY A 157 -5.83 8.84 19.65
N LYS A 158 -5.42 7.56 19.68
CA LYS A 158 -4.05 7.12 19.44
C LYS A 158 -3.90 6.54 18.03
N LEU A 159 -2.81 6.85 17.35
CA LEU A 159 -2.41 6.24 16.08
C LEU A 159 -1.26 5.27 16.35
N CYS A 160 -1.45 4.00 16.00
CA CYS A 160 -0.41 2.98 16.07
C CYS A 160 0.13 2.70 14.66
N LEU A 161 1.45 2.83 14.51
CA LEU A 161 2.18 2.47 13.30
C LEU A 161 3.07 1.26 13.59
N SER A 162 2.90 0.20 12.82
CA SER A 162 3.66 -1.04 12.96
C SER A 162 4.48 -1.31 11.72
N PHE A 163 5.79 -1.45 11.88
CA PHE A 163 6.71 -1.73 10.78
C PHE A 163 7.14 -3.20 10.82
N ALA A 164 7.06 -3.85 9.67
CA ALA A 164 7.60 -5.18 9.45
C ALA A 164 8.67 -5.13 8.36
N SER A 165 9.87 -5.63 8.66
CA SER A 165 11.00 -5.65 7.74
C SER A 165 11.59 -7.05 7.63
N ALA A 166 11.93 -7.45 6.38
CA ALA A 166 12.73 -8.64 6.08
C ALA A 166 14.18 -8.26 5.70
N MET A 167 14.62 -7.04 6.01
CA MET A 167 15.99 -6.57 5.80
C MET A 167 16.80 -6.75 7.09
N ALA A 168 18.10 -7.08 6.94
CA ALA A 168 19.00 -7.23 8.09
C ALA A 168 19.27 -5.90 8.79
N GLU A 169 19.37 -4.81 8.00
CA GLU A 169 19.48 -3.44 8.50
C GLU A 169 18.28 -2.64 8.04
N ASN A 170 17.58 -2.03 8.98
CA ASN A 170 16.41 -1.20 8.69
C ASN A 170 16.49 0.08 9.54
N ARG A 171 16.94 1.17 8.92
CA ARG A 171 17.03 2.49 9.54
C ARG A 171 15.76 3.32 9.40
N LEU A 172 14.77 2.83 8.66
CA LEU A 172 13.55 3.61 8.38
C LEU A 172 12.80 4.04 9.66
N PRO A 173 12.63 3.19 10.69
CA PRO A 173 11.95 3.60 11.92
C PRO A 173 12.69 4.70 12.69
N GLU A 174 13.98 4.91 12.44
CA GLU A 174 14.78 5.95 13.11
C GLU A 174 14.41 7.37 12.65
N TYR A 175 13.76 7.49 11.48
CA TYR A 175 13.32 8.75 10.89
C TYR A 175 11.84 9.06 11.10
N PHE A 176 11.14 8.24 11.90
CA PHE A 176 9.75 8.43 12.29
C PHE A 176 9.64 9.07 13.71
#